data_a25a19d83788b6af7eb408f2883ac80e
#
_entry.id   a25a19d83788b6af7eb408f2883ac80e
#
_cell.length_a   1.000
_cell.length_b   1.000
_cell.length_c   1.000
_cell.angle_alpha   90.00
_cell.angle_beta   90.00
_cell.angle_gamma   90.00
#
_symmetry.space_group_name_H-M   'P 1'
#
loop_
_entity.id
_entity.type
_entity.pdbx_description
1 polymer ?
#
loop_
_entity_poly.entity_id
_entity_poly.type
_entity_poly.pdbx_seq_one_letter_code
_entity_poly.pdbx_strand_id
1 'polypeptide(L)'
;MSKDLYERAVAISERAYAPYSNYLVGAAVQTKDGRVFEGVNVENAAYPLGVCAEKSALVKAVSEGYRPGDIAAIGITASPCGGCRQWLYEFKIPEITFLSSQDELVTYSAADLLPDTWDLPA
;
A
#
# COMPACT_ATOMS: atom_id res chain seq x y z
N MET A 1 12.55 3.15 -9.68
CA MET A 1 11.09 3.02 -9.81
C MET A 1 10.40 3.11 -8.46
N SER A 2 10.69 2.24 -7.53
CA SER A 2 10.00 2.24 -6.23
C SER A 2 10.29 3.49 -5.38
N LYS A 3 11.47 4.09 -5.52
CA LYS A 3 11.74 5.36 -4.85
C LYS A 3 10.83 6.47 -5.38
N ASP A 4 10.58 6.50 -6.68
CA ASP A 4 9.67 7.47 -7.28
C ASP A 4 8.23 7.25 -6.78
N LEU A 5 7.82 6.01 -6.59
CA LEU A 5 6.52 5.69 -6.02
C LEU A 5 6.42 6.16 -4.57
N TYR A 6 7.50 5.99 -3.81
CA TYR A 6 7.55 6.51 -2.44
C TYR A 6 7.36 8.03 -2.43
N GLU A 7 8.04 8.74 -3.32
CA GLU A 7 7.93 10.19 -3.40
C GLU A 7 6.51 10.63 -3.78
N ARG A 8 5.86 9.90 -4.68
CA ARG A 8 4.46 10.15 -5.01
C ARG A 8 3.55 9.89 -3.83
N ALA A 9 3.84 8.85 -3.05
CA ALA A 9 3.09 8.54 -1.83
C ALA A 9 3.21 9.68 -0.82
N VAL A 10 4.40 10.23 -0.64
CA VAL A 10 4.60 11.38 0.24
C VAL A 10 3.75 12.56 -0.21
N ALA A 11 3.77 12.87 -1.50
CA ALA A 11 3.00 14.01 -2.03
C ALA A 11 1.49 13.82 -1.83
N ILE A 12 0.95 12.64 -2.10
CA ILE A 12 -0.49 12.41 -1.98
C ILE A 12 -0.95 12.33 -0.52
N SER A 13 -0.06 12.00 0.41
CA SER A 13 -0.41 11.80 1.82
C SER A 13 -1.09 13.02 2.43
N GLU A 14 -0.81 14.22 1.91
CA GLU A 14 -1.43 15.45 2.39
C GLU A 14 -2.95 15.45 2.23
N ARG A 15 -3.48 14.62 1.33
CA ARG A 15 -4.92 14.51 1.07
C ARG A 15 -5.60 13.48 1.98
N ALA A 16 -4.88 12.84 2.88
CA ALA A 16 -5.45 11.84 3.78
C ALA A 16 -6.56 12.44 4.65
N TYR A 17 -7.59 11.66 4.90
CA TYR A 17 -8.64 12.02 5.82
C TYR A 17 -8.38 11.34 7.15
N ALA A 18 -7.66 12.03 8.04
CA ALA A 18 -7.21 11.46 9.31
C ALA A 18 -7.54 12.39 10.49
N PRO A 19 -8.85 12.72 10.69
CA PRO A 19 -9.22 13.70 11.72
C PRO A 19 -9.05 13.19 13.16
N TYR A 20 -8.93 11.88 13.34
CA TYR A 20 -8.84 11.27 14.67
C TYR A 20 -7.39 11.09 15.11
N SER A 21 -6.53 10.55 14.24
CA SER A 21 -5.14 10.27 14.56
C SER A 21 -4.19 11.40 14.17
N ASN A 22 -4.55 12.20 13.20
CA ASN A 22 -3.68 13.19 12.54
C ASN A 22 -2.45 12.53 11.91
N TYR A 23 -2.50 11.23 11.65
CA TYR A 23 -1.41 10.49 11.03
C TYR A 23 -1.73 10.26 9.55
N LEU A 24 -1.11 11.06 8.69
CA LEU A 24 -1.39 11.05 7.25
C LEU A 24 -0.49 10.05 6.55
N VAL A 25 -1.08 9.11 5.81
CA VAL A 25 -0.34 8.09 5.08
C VAL A 25 -0.75 8.14 3.61
N GLY A 26 0.23 7.98 2.74
CA GLY A 26 0.01 7.88 1.31
C GLY A 26 0.61 6.61 0.76
N ALA A 27 0.06 6.14 -0.36
CA ALA A 27 0.57 4.99 -1.09
C ALA A 27 0.43 5.22 -2.58
N ALA A 28 1.36 4.67 -3.36
CA ALA A 28 1.29 4.72 -4.81
C ALA A 28 1.66 3.35 -5.35
N VAL A 29 0.75 2.73 -6.12
CA VAL A 29 1.00 1.45 -6.78
C VAL A 29 1.27 1.69 -8.25
N GLN A 30 2.15 0.87 -8.83
CA GLN A 30 2.40 0.89 -10.26
C GLN A 30 2.10 -0.49 -10.83
N THR A 31 1.31 -0.52 -11.88
CA THR A 31 1.00 -1.74 -12.60
C THR A 31 2.16 -2.11 -13.52
N LYS A 32 2.19 -3.37 -13.96
CA LYS A 32 3.24 -3.85 -14.85
C LYS A 32 3.23 -3.15 -16.21
N ASP A 33 2.06 -2.64 -16.63
CA ASP A 33 1.95 -1.87 -17.87
C ASP A 33 2.18 -0.36 -17.66
N GLY A 34 2.60 0.05 -16.45
CA GLY A 34 3.11 1.41 -16.19
C GLY A 34 2.13 2.41 -15.62
N ARG A 35 0.88 2.04 -15.37
CA ARG A 35 -0.07 2.98 -14.74
C ARG A 35 0.17 3.09 -13.25
N VAL A 36 -0.08 4.27 -12.70
CA VAL A 36 0.10 4.54 -11.28
C VAL A 36 -1.23 4.95 -10.65
N PHE A 37 -1.55 4.36 -9.50
CA PHE A 37 -2.74 4.70 -8.71
C PHE A 37 -2.30 5.10 -7.32
N GLU A 38 -2.78 6.24 -6.85
CA GLU A 38 -2.42 6.79 -5.54
C GLU A 38 -3.59 6.66 -4.58
N GLY A 39 -3.28 6.41 -3.32
CA GLY A 39 -4.29 6.30 -2.28
C GLY A 39 -3.81 6.92 -0.98
N VAL A 40 -4.75 7.23 -0.10
CA VAL A 40 -4.49 7.80 1.22
C VAL A 40 -5.31 7.05 2.25
N ASN A 41 -4.92 7.17 3.53
CA ASN A 41 -5.76 6.61 4.57
C ASN A 41 -7.01 7.47 4.76
N VAL A 42 -8.12 6.79 5.02
CA VAL A 42 -9.42 7.41 5.25
C VAL A 42 -9.96 6.85 6.54
N GLU A 43 -9.99 7.67 7.58
CA GLU A 43 -10.45 7.25 8.88
C GLU A 43 -11.96 7.36 9.01
N ASN A 44 -12.51 6.69 10.00
CA ASN A 44 -13.93 6.68 10.27
C ASN A 44 -14.13 6.66 11.78
N ALA A 45 -15.16 7.36 12.27
CA ALA A 45 -15.50 7.34 13.69
C ALA A 45 -15.74 5.90 14.18
N ALA A 46 -16.24 5.05 13.31
CA ALA A 46 -16.31 3.60 13.56
C ALA A 46 -14.97 3.00 13.11
N TYR A 47 -14.04 2.86 14.03
CA TYR A 47 -12.65 2.47 13.73
C TYR A 47 -12.49 1.29 12.77
N PRO A 48 -13.26 0.18 12.92
CA PRO A 48 -13.08 -0.95 12.01
C PRO A 48 -13.38 -0.64 10.53
N LEU A 49 -14.05 0.47 10.25
CA LEU A 49 -14.43 0.84 8.89
C LEU A 49 -13.41 1.75 8.20
N GLY A 50 -12.34 2.15 8.89
CA GLY A 50 -11.29 2.94 8.29
C GLY A 50 -10.52 2.14 7.24
N VAL A 51 -9.93 2.85 6.28
CA VAL A 51 -9.19 2.24 5.17
C VAL A 51 -7.77 2.78 5.14
N CYS A 52 -6.78 1.88 5.07
CA CYS A 52 -5.38 2.26 4.94
C CYS A 52 -5.06 2.73 3.52
N ALA A 53 -4.00 3.52 3.37
CA ALA A 53 -3.61 4.07 2.08
C ALA A 53 -3.33 2.98 1.04
N GLU A 54 -2.71 1.89 1.43
CA GLU A 54 -2.39 0.77 0.54
C GLU A 54 -3.65 0.18 -0.06
N LYS A 55 -4.68 -0.02 0.78
CA LYS A 55 -5.96 -0.55 0.31
C LYS A 55 -6.63 0.43 -0.65
N SER A 56 -6.58 1.73 -0.34
CA SER A 56 -7.16 2.76 -1.21
C SER A 56 -6.55 2.70 -2.60
N ALA A 57 -5.22 2.60 -2.69
CA ALA A 57 -4.52 2.55 -3.96
C ALA A 57 -4.86 1.26 -4.73
N LEU A 58 -4.86 0.11 -4.04
CA LEU A 58 -5.15 -1.17 -4.66
C LEU A 58 -6.60 -1.27 -5.15
N VAL A 59 -7.55 -0.74 -4.37
CA VAL A 59 -8.97 -0.73 -4.76
C VAL A 59 -9.15 0.08 -6.06
N LYS A 60 -8.46 1.20 -6.19
CA LYS A 60 -8.50 1.97 -7.43
C LYS A 60 -8.00 1.15 -8.62
N ALA A 61 -6.88 0.45 -8.45
CA ALA A 61 -6.32 -0.38 -9.51
C ALA A 61 -7.29 -1.50 -9.91
N VAL A 62 -7.88 -2.18 -8.93
CA VAL A 62 -8.86 -3.24 -9.21
C VAL A 62 -10.07 -2.67 -9.95
N SER A 63 -10.53 -1.49 -9.55
CA SER A 63 -11.68 -0.83 -10.21
C SER A 63 -11.38 -0.51 -11.68
N GLU A 64 -10.10 -0.37 -12.03
CA GLU A 64 -9.67 -0.13 -13.42
C GLU A 64 -9.34 -1.42 -14.17
N GLY A 65 -9.62 -2.57 -13.57
CA GLY A 65 -9.48 -3.87 -14.23
C GLY A 65 -8.23 -4.67 -13.89
N TYR A 66 -7.36 -4.17 -13.04
CA TYR A 66 -6.13 -4.89 -12.64
C TYR A 66 -6.45 -5.94 -11.59
N ARG A 67 -5.62 -6.98 -11.52
CA ARG A 67 -5.83 -8.14 -10.65
C ARG A 67 -4.52 -8.53 -9.98
N PRO A 68 -4.56 -9.44 -8.97
CA PRO A 68 -3.32 -9.99 -8.39
C PRO A 68 -2.37 -10.49 -9.49
N GLY A 69 -1.10 -10.12 -9.36
CA GLY A 69 -0.10 -10.42 -10.36
C GLY A 69 0.16 -9.29 -11.36
N ASP A 70 -0.73 -8.28 -11.41
CA ASP A 70 -0.60 -7.16 -12.35
C ASP A 70 0.16 -5.97 -11.76
N ILE A 71 0.47 -6.00 -10.46
CA ILE A 71 1.10 -4.89 -9.77
C ILE A 71 2.61 -5.13 -9.68
N ALA A 72 3.39 -4.17 -10.19
CA ALA A 72 4.85 -4.28 -10.20
C ALA A 72 5.48 -3.80 -8.88
N ALA A 73 4.94 -2.74 -8.29
CA ALA A 73 5.57 -2.13 -7.12
C ALA A 73 4.58 -1.23 -6.38
N ILE A 74 4.90 -0.94 -5.12
CA ILE A 74 4.17 0.04 -4.31
C ILE A 74 5.14 0.84 -3.47
N GLY A 75 4.89 2.15 -3.32
CA GLY A 75 5.58 3.00 -2.37
C GLY A 75 4.60 3.45 -1.30
N ILE A 76 5.04 3.46 -0.05
CA ILE A 76 4.19 3.79 1.10
C ILE A 76 4.96 4.69 2.05
N THR A 77 4.30 5.69 2.63
CA THR A 77 4.98 6.63 3.54
C THR A 77 5.25 6.06 4.93
N ALA A 78 4.70 4.88 5.24
CA ALA A 78 4.85 4.25 6.55
C ALA A 78 4.97 2.74 6.41
N SER A 79 5.47 2.08 7.44
CA SER A 79 5.52 0.62 7.49
C SER A 79 4.09 0.07 7.43
N PRO A 80 3.79 -0.87 6.52
CA PRO A 80 2.43 -1.39 6.40
C PRO A 80 2.05 -2.23 7.61
N CYS A 81 0.81 -2.07 8.07
CA CYS A 81 0.28 -2.88 9.17
C CYS A 81 0.07 -4.32 8.73
N GLY A 82 -0.22 -5.21 9.70
CA GLY A 82 -0.43 -6.63 9.39
C GLY A 82 -1.53 -6.89 8.38
N GLY A 83 -2.65 -6.17 8.50
CA GLY A 83 -3.75 -6.30 7.54
C GLY A 83 -3.35 -5.88 6.14
N CYS A 84 -2.59 -4.79 6.01
CA CYS A 84 -2.13 -4.34 4.72
C CYS A 84 -1.10 -5.31 4.14
N ARG A 85 -0.26 -5.93 4.96
CA ARG A 85 0.69 -6.94 4.49
C ARG A 85 -0.03 -8.13 3.86
N GLN A 86 -1.18 -8.51 4.41
CA GLN A 86 -2.01 -9.57 3.82
C GLN A 86 -2.53 -9.14 2.44
N TRP A 87 -2.96 -7.89 2.28
CA TRP A 87 -3.37 -7.35 1.00
C TRP A 87 -2.23 -7.36 -0.01
N LEU A 88 -1.04 -6.92 0.41
CA LEU A 88 0.14 -6.89 -0.46
C LEU A 88 0.54 -8.31 -0.88
N TYR A 89 0.40 -9.27 0.03
CA TYR A 89 0.66 -10.67 -0.26
C TYR A 89 -0.37 -11.24 -1.25
N GLU A 90 -1.64 -10.95 -1.05
CA GLU A 90 -2.70 -11.38 -1.96
C GLU A 90 -2.43 -10.92 -3.39
N PHE A 91 -1.96 -9.68 -3.53
CA PHE A 91 -1.66 -9.11 -4.85
C PHE A 91 -0.28 -9.49 -5.35
N LYS A 92 0.51 -10.25 -4.59
CA LYS A 92 1.82 -10.78 -4.98
C LYS A 92 2.78 -9.69 -5.42
N ILE A 93 2.79 -8.58 -4.69
CA ILE A 93 3.61 -7.43 -5.05
C ILE A 93 5.08 -7.72 -4.76
N PRO A 94 5.96 -7.69 -5.77
CA PRO A 94 7.36 -8.07 -5.58
C PRO A 94 8.23 -6.98 -4.98
N GLU A 95 7.83 -5.72 -5.08
CA GLU A 95 8.68 -4.60 -4.69
C GLU A 95 7.86 -3.60 -3.89
N ILE A 96 8.07 -3.62 -2.55
CA ILE A 96 7.33 -2.78 -1.60
C ILE A 96 8.36 -1.88 -0.92
N THR A 97 8.29 -0.56 -1.17
CA THR A 97 9.22 0.43 -0.62
C THR A 97 8.48 1.33 0.35
N PHE A 98 9.01 1.46 1.56
CA PHE A 98 8.38 2.30 2.58
C PHE A 98 9.42 2.85 3.55
N LEU A 99 9.00 3.86 4.29
CA LEU A 99 9.81 4.38 5.40
C LEU A 99 9.60 3.48 6.61
N SER A 100 10.68 2.82 7.04
CA SER A 100 10.62 1.86 8.15
C SER A 100 10.43 2.56 9.49
N SER A 101 10.15 1.78 10.52
CA SER A 101 10.06 2.27 11.89
C SER A 101 11.39 2.85 12.40
N GLN A 102 12.48 2.60 11.70
CA GLN A 102 13.82 3.13 12.01
C GLN A 102 14.15 4.34 11.14
N ASP A 103 13.16 4.91 10.47
CA ASP A 103 13.31 6.07 9.57
C ASP A 103 14.25 5.81 8.39
N GLU A 104 14.33 4.56 7.95
CA GLU A 104 15.10 4.19 6.77
C GLU A 104 14.18 3.78 5.64
N LEU A 105 14.54 4.17 4.41
CA LEU A 105 13.81 3.73 3.23
C LEU A 105 14.25 2.30 2.89
N VAL A 106 13.31 1.36 2.95
CA VAL A 106 13.58 -0.06 2.74
C VAL A 106 12.68 -0.64 1.66
N THR A 107 13.11 -1.72 1.04
CA THR A 107 12.34 -2.42 0.01
C THR A 107 12.31 -3.90 0.31
N TYR A 108 11.11 -4.47 0.30
CA TYR A 108 10.87 -5.89 0.55
C TYR A 108 9.89 -6.44 -0.47
N SER A 109 9.87 -7.77 -0.61
CA SER A 109 8.76 -8.44 -1.30
C SER A 109 7.62 -8.67 -0.31
N ALA A 110 6.41 -8.92 -0.82
CA ALA A 110 5.27 -9.25 0.04
C ALA A 110 5.55 -10.51 0.87
N ALA A 111 6.21 -11.51 0.28
CA ALA A 111 6.55 -12.75 0.99
C ALA A 111 7.50 -12.51 2.17
N ASP A 112 8.42 -11.56 2.02
CA ASP A 112 9.34 -11.20 3.10
C ASP A 112 8.63 -10.50 4.26
N LEU A 113 7.58 -9.73 3.95
CA LEU A 113 6.84 -8.97 4.96
C LEU A 113 5.79 -9.79 5.69
N LEU A 114 5.39 -10.94 5.12
CA LEU A 114 4.37 -11.79 5.71
C LEU A 114 4.79 -13.26 5.53
N PRO A 115 5.68 -13.77 6.38
CA PRO A 115 6.14 -15.15 6.26
C PRO A 115 5.08 -16.15 6.70
N ASP A 116 5.19 -17.38 6.19
CA ASP A 116 4.33 -18.51 6.59
C ASP A 116 2.85 -18.16 6.46
N THR A 117 2.48 -17.70 5.26
CA THR A 117 1.14 -17.20 5.00
C THR A 117 0.13 -18.32 4.80
N TRP A 118 -1.12 -18.00 5.11
CA TRP A 118 -2.26 -18.86 4.81
C TRP A 118 -2.86 -18.45 3.48
N ASP A 119 -3.15 -19.44 2.65
CA ASP A 119 -3.81 -19.24 1.36
C ASP A 119 -5.04 -20.11 1.25
N LEU A 120 -6.07 -19.62 0.56
CA LEU A 120 -7.17 -20.47 0.19
C LEU A 120 -6.70 -21.47 -0.86
N PRO A 121 -7.01 -22.77 -0.70
CA PRO A 121 -6.73 -23.74 -1.76
C PRO A 121 -7.57 -23.37 -2.98
N ALA A 122 -6.91 -23.19 -4.09
CA ALA A 122 -7.58 -22.78 -5.33
C ALA A 122 -8.06 -23.99 -6.11
#